data_3d206da4d0840ed334a377114413fc31
#
_entry.id   3d206da4d0840ed334a377114413fc31
#
_cell.length_a   1.000
_cell.length_b   1.000
_cell.length_c   1.000
_cell.angle_alpha   90.00
_cell.angle_beta   90.00
_cell.angle_gamma   90.00
#
_symmetry.space_group_name_H-M   'P 1'
#
loop_
_entity.id
_entity.type
_entity.pdbx_description
1 polymer ?
#
loop_
_entity_poly.entity_id
_entity_poly.type
_entity_poly.pdbx_seq_one_letter_code
_entity_poly.pdbx_strand_id
1 'polypeptide(L)'
;MSGLHNLHCFAVDVFAASRELCHTMNLTHLRLICALVLLLWPCHGDQGNTAKASTTNPCCHYPCQHWGVCVRVGLAGYQCDCTRTGYYGENCTIPEFWTRIHHLFRPSPAAIHYILTHFQWLWSIINRTFIRDWLMRVVLTARSNLIPSPPTFNSRYDYVSWESYSNITYYTRLLPPVPKDCPLPMGTKGKAELPDAQLLVERFLLRRTFRPDPQGTNLMFAFFAQHFTHQFFSTHNSMGLGFTKGLGHGVDAGHIYGDNLSRQLKLRLHRDGKLKHQVIDGEVYPPTLTEVPVSMSYPPHVPMEQRLAIGQEVFGLLPGLGFYATLWLREHNRLCDILKAEHPTWDDEQLFQTARLIVIGETIRIVIEDYVQHLSGYLLKLKFDPSLLFNVQFQYQNRIAVEFNQLYHWHPLMPDSFKIDEEEIPYSQFIFNTSVLTHYGVEKLAEAFSKQIAGQIGGGRNFHPVVTKVALAVIKESRQLRLQPFNQYRKRFNLQPYSSFIELTGEEEIAAELQELYGDIDALEYYVGLMLEKTRRGAVFGESMVEMGAPFSLKGLLGNPICSPEYWKPSTFGGQTGFDIVNSASLKKLVCLNSKWCPHVSFSVTESPADPPRDRHKPSTEL
;
A
#
# COMPACT_ATOMS: atom_id res chain seq x y z
N MET A 1 17.90 -36.54 34.19
CA MET A 1 16.49 -36.92 34.40
C MET A 1 15.60 -36.26 33.35
N SER A 2 15.86 -36.45 32.05
CA SER A 2 15.04 -35.91 30.96
C SER A 2 14.81 -36.89 29.81
N GLY A 3 15.03 -38.18 30.07
CA GLY A 3 14.89 -39.26 29.08
C GLY A 3 13.67 -40.17 29.23
N LEU A 4 12.83 -39.94 30.25
CA LEU A 4 11.71 -40.85 30.59
C LEU A 4 10.33 -40.33 30.10
N HIS A 5 10.19 -39.07 29.66
CA HIS A 5 8.90 -38.54 29.23
C HIS A 5 8.51 -38.90 27.80
N ASN A 6 9.48 -39.13 26.91
CA ASN A 6 9.16 -39.47 25.50
C ASN A 6 8.83 -40.94 25.24
N LEU A 7 9.15 -41.84 26.19
CA LEU A 7 8.78 -43.26 26.11
C LEU A 7 7.33 -43.54 26.54
N HIS A 8 6.70 -42.62 27.28
CA HIS A 8 5.34 -42.82 27.78
C HIS A 8 4.24 -42.48 26.76
N CYS A 9 4.49 -41.55 25.81
CA CYS A 9 3.48 -41.20 24.80
C CYS A 9 3.37 -42.25 23.68
N PHE A 10 4.49 -42.88 23.27
CA PHE A 10 4.45 -43.91 22.22
C PHE A 10 3.88 -45.25 22.74
N ALA A 11 3.98 -45.53 24.02
CA ALA A 11 3.42 -46.75 24.61
C ALA A 11 1.88 -46.68 24.77
N VAL A 12 1.31 -45.51 24.93
CA VAL A 12 -0.13 -45.34 25.17
C VAL A 12 -0.94 -45.55 23.88
N ASP A 13 -0.44 -45.07 22.72
CA ASP A 13 -1.16 -45.19 21.45
C ASP A 13 -1.11 -46.63 20.88
N VAL A 14 -0.03 -47.37 21.10
CA VAL A 14 0.07 -48.77 20.72
C VAL A 14 -0.77 -49.65 21.63
N PHE A 15 -0.92 -49.31 22.92
CA PHE A 15 -1.78 -50.03 23.84
C PHE A 15 -3.28 -49.78 23.61
N ALA A 16 -3.69 -48.61 23.09
CA ALA A 16 -5.07 -48.33 22.76
C ALA A 16 -5.52 -49.14 21.55
N ALA A 17 -4.72 -49.19 20.48
CA ALA A 17 -5.01 -49.96 19.28
C ALA A 17 -4.98 -51.48 19.51
N SER A 18 -4.14 -51.97 20.43
CA SER A 18 -4.07 -53.41 20.75
C SER A 18 -5.21 -53.88 21.69
N ARG A 19 -5.83 -52.95 22.44
CA ARG A 19 -6.93 -53.29 23.35
C ARG A 19 -8.24 -53.60 22.62
N GLU A 20 -8.51 -52.93 21.49
CA GLU A 20 -9.69 -53.23 20.66
C GLU A 20 -9.57 -54.54 19.89
N LEU A 21 -8.35 -54.91 19.45
CA LEU A 21 -8.13 -56.22 18.77
C LEU A 21 -8.09 -57.42 19.71
N CYS A 22 -7.70 -57.26 20.98
CA CYS A 22 -7.64 -58.34 21.96
C CYS A 22 -9.01 -58.66 22.62
N HIS A 23 -10.04 -57.87 22.46
CA HIS A 23 -11.35 -58.13 23.07
C HIS A 23 -12.23 -59.08 22.22
N THR A 24 -11.82 -59.41 20.99
CA THR A 24 -12.64 -60.26 20.07
C THR A 24 -12.07 -61.65 19.83
N MET A 25 -10.91 -62.01 20.40
CA MET A 25 -10.34 -63.34 20.21
C MET A 25 -9.84 -63.99 21.51
N ASN A 26 -10.50 -65.05 21.89
CA ASN A 26 -10.24 -65.81 23.13
C ASN A 26 -9.19 -66.91 22.83
N LEU A 27 -7.90 -66.54 22.68
CA LEU A 27 -6.81 -67.49 22.47
C LEU A 27 -5.55 -67.11 23.23
N THR A 28 -5.25 -67.94 24.23
CA THR A 28 -4.06 -67.85 25.10
C THR A 28 -2.74 -67.87 24.33
N HIS A 29 -2.69 -68.49 23.15
CA HIS A 29 -1.49 -68.59 22.29
C HIS A 29 -1.14 -67.28 21.54
N LEU A 30 -2.11 -66.44 21.25
CA LEU A 30 -1.84 -65.17 20.57
C LEU A 30 -1.16 -64.16 21.47
N ARG A 31 -1.44 -64.22 22.78
CA ARG A 31 -0.78 -63.38 23.82
C ARG A 31 0.69 -63.73 24.00
N LEU A 32 1.06 -65.01 23.80
CA LEU A 32 2.45 -65.48 23.87
C LEU A 32 3.24 -65.02 22.62
N ILE A 33 2.62 -65.05 21.46
CA ILE A 33 3.27 -64.63 20.21
C ILE A 33 3.51 -63.13 20.20
N CYS A 34 2.56 -62.32 20.68
CA CYS A 34 2.76 -60.84 20.79
C CYS A 34 3.86 -60.51 21.81
N ALA A 35 3.98 -61.25 22.93
CA ALA A 35 5.03 -61.06 23.91
C ALA A 35 6.41 -61.51 23.37
N LEU A 36 6.49 -62.57 22.56
CA LEU A 36 7.72 -63.03 21.95
C LEU A 36 8.20 -62.11 20.79
N VAL A 37 7.30 -61.53 20.04
CA VAL A 37 7.66 -60.55 18.99
C VAL A 37 8.22 -59.28 19.59
N LEU A 38 7.73 -58.87 20.77
CA LEU A 38 8.25 -57.70 21.48
C LEU A 38 9.61 -57.95 22.16
N LEU A 39 9.95 -59.23 22.43
CA LEU A 39 11.23 -59.62 23.06
C LEU A 39 12.34 -59.93 22.01
N LEU A 40 11.98 -60.12 20.73
CA LEU A 40 12.93 -60.47 19.67
C LEU A 40 13.25 -59.33 18.73
N TRP A 41 12.74 -58.10 18.98
CA TRP A 41 13.13 -56.94 18.19
C TRP A 41 14.50 -56.46 18.67
N PRO A 42 15.56 -56.56 17.90
CA PRO A 42 16.85 -56.04 18.30
C PRO A 42 16.76 -54.50 18.36
N CYS A 43 16.96 -53.93 19.55
CA CYS A 43 17.31 -52.53 19.66
C CYS A 43 18.66 -52.33 18.93
N HIS A 44 18.65 -52.02 17.66
CA HIS A 44 19.80 -51.42 17.01
C HIS A 44 19.92 -50.00 17.55
N GLY A 45 20.72 -49.85 18.57
CA GLY A 45 21.24 -48.54 18.97
C GLY A 45 22.15 -48.06 17.86
N ASP A 46 21.63 -47.18 17.06
CA ASP A 46 22.42 -46.43 16.09
C ASP A 46 23.38 -45.55 16.89
N GLN A 47 24.64 -45.97 17.02
CA GLN A 47 25.75 -45.14 17.44
C GLN A 47 26.04 -44.18 16.28
N GLY A 48 25.09 -43.24 16.07
CA GLY A 48 25.26 -42.15 15.15
C GLY A 48 26.30 -41.19 15.66
N ASN A 49 27.38 -41.07 14.93
CA ASN A 49 28.30 -39.95 14.98
C ASN A 49 27.53 -38.64 15.29
N THR A 50 27.81 -38.03 16.42
CA THR A 50 27.41 -36.65 16.73
C THR A 50 28.24 -35.70 15.87
N ALA A 51 28.07 -35.75 14.56
CA ALA A 51 28.22 -34.55 13.76
C ALA A 51 27.14 -33.59 14.28
N LYS A 52 27.53 -32.42 14.81
CA LYS A 52 26.63 -31.30 15.08
C LYS A 52 25.88 -31.03 13.79
N ALA A 53 24.72 -31.66 13.59
CA ALA A 53 23.81 -31.32 12.53
C ALA A 53 23.47 -29.84 12.76
N SER A 54 23.91 -28.98 11.89
CA SER A 54 23.50 -27.60 11.83
C SER A 54 21.98 -27.60 11.74
N THR A 55 21.31 -27.26 12.85
CA THR A 55 19.85 -27.21 12.96
C THR A 55 19.31 -25.95 12.30
N THR A 56 19.79 -25.66 11.11
CA THR A 56 19.32 -24.52 10.30
C THR A 56 17.87 -24.76 9.93
N ASN A 57 16.99 -23.81 10.24
CA ASN A 57 15.59 -23.88 9.85
C ASN A 57 15.47 -23.98 8.30
N PRO A 58 14.91 -25.06 7.76
CA PRO A 58 14.87 -25.27 6.31
C PRO A 58 13.99 -24.25 5.58
N CYS A 59 13.04 -23.60 6.26
CA CYS A 59 12.26 -22.52 5.68
C CYS A 59 13.08 -21.27 5.34
N CYS A 60 14.31 -21.14 5.87
CA CYS A 60 15.24 -20.05 5.53
C CYS A 60 15.72 -20.08 4.06
N HIS A 61 15.56 -21.19 3.37
CA HIS A 61 15.84 -21.33 1.94
C HIS A 61 14.66 -20.91 1.05
N TYR A 62 13.51 -20.57 1.63
CA TYR A 62 12.26 -20.30 0.90
C TYR A 62 11.90 -21.40 -0.10
N PRO A 63 11.82 -22.67 0.34
CA PRO A 63 11.67 -23.80 -0.56
C PRO A 63 10.33 -23.86 -1.26
N CYS A 64 9.26 -23.35 -0.62
CA CYS A 64 7.91 -23.38 -1.14
C CYS A 64 7.71 -22.27 -2.17
N GLN A 65 7.32 -22.66 -3.39
CA GLN A 65 7.09 -21.74 -4.48
C GLN A 65 5.58 -21.41 -4.62
N HIS A 66 5.24 -20.47 -5.49
CA HIS A 66 3.86 -20.15 -5.89
C HIS A 66 2.88 -19.99 -4.71
N TRP A 67 3.31 -19.21 -3.68
CA TRP A 67 2.52 -18.90 -2.48
C TRP A 67 2.38 -20.08 -1.49
N GLY A 68 3.06 -21.19 -1.72
CA GLY A 68 3.12 -22.28 -0.75
C GLY A 68 3.71 -21.81 0.57
N VAL A 69 3.11 -22.25 1.67
CA VAL A 69 3.55 -21.89 3.03
C VAL A 69 4.51 -22.96 3.53
N CYS A 70 5.70 -22.53 3.96
CA CYS A 70 6.67 -23.44 4.56
C CYS A 70 6.32 -23.71 6.02
N VAL A 71 6.04 -24.95 6.35
CA VAL A 71 5.79 -25.42 7.71
C VAL A 71 6.97 -26.28 8.16
N ARG A 72 7.66 -25.85 9.23
CA ARG A 72 8.76 -26.65 9.80
C ARG A 72 8.23 -27.92 10.44
N VAL A 73 8.84 -29.05 10.13
CA VAL A 73 8.51 -30.36 10.68
C VAL A 73 9.74 -30.94 11.39
N GLY A 74 9.64 -31.12 12.70
CA GLY A 74 10.78 -31.53 13.53
C GLY A 74 11.91 -30.48 13.55
N LEU A 75 13.15 -30.93 13.67
CA LEU A 75 14.32 -30.05 13.78
C LEU A 75 14.90 -29.62 12.42
N ALA A 76 14.88 -30.52 11.42
CA ALA A 76 15.55 -30.31 10.13
C ALA A 76 14.63 -30.50 8.90
N GLY A 77 13.36 -30.88 9.10
CA GLY A 77 12.41 -31.10 8.02
C GLY A 77 11.49 -29.91 7.76
N TYR A 78 10.88 -29.89 6.61
CA TYR A 78 9.81 -28.97 6.26
C TYR A 78 8.75 -29.65 5.40
N GLN A 79 7.59 -29.03 5.34
CA GLN A 79 6.50 -29.37 4.43
C GLN A 79 5.95 -28.09 3.83
N CYS A 80 5.74 -28.08 2.51
CA CYS A 80 5.05 -26.98 1.87
C CYS A 80 3.54 -27.23 1.83
N ASP A 81 2.78 -26.32 2.39
CA ASP A 81 1.34 -26.29 2.17
C ASP A 81 1.05 -25.56 0.84
N CYS A 82 0.65 -26.34 -0.16
CA CYS A 82 0.32 -25.85 -1.50
C CYS A 82 -1.18 -25.62 -1.71
N THR A 83 -2.00 -25.70 -0.66
CA THR A 83 -3.45 -25.58 -0.74
C THR A 83 -3.87 -24.27 -1.38
N ARG A 84 -4.73 -24.33 -2.41
CA ARG A 84 -5.25 -23.17 -3.17
C ARG A 84 -4.19 -22.35 -3.90
N THR A 85 -2.98 -22.87 -4.09
CA THR A 85 -1.97 -22.20 -4.91
C THR A 85 -2.15 -22.47 -6.41
N GLY A 86 -2.87 -23.50 -6.78
CA GLY A 86 -2.95 -24.02 -8.15
C GLY A 86 -1.72 -24.85 -8.54
N TYR A 87 -0.91 -25.23 -7.54
CA TYR A 87 0.30 -26.04 -7.71
C TYR A 87 0.32 -27.17 -6.68
N TYR A 88 1.10 -28.20 -6.95
CA TYR A 88 1.32 -29.34 -6.07
C TYR A 88 2.77 -29.80 -6.12
N GLY A 89 3.09 -30.91 -5.41
CA GLY A 89 4.43 -31.42 -5.25
C GLY A 89 5.13 -30.93 -4.01
N GLU A 90 6.31 -31.46 -3.71
CA GLU A 90 7.03 -31.19 -2.46
C GLU A 90 7.25 -29.68 -2.17
N ASN A 91 7.55 -28.92 -3.22
CA ASN A 91 7.84 -27.48 -3.14
C ASN A 91 6.81 -26.60 -3.88
N CYS A 92 5.60 -27.10 -4.16
CA CYS A 92 4.56 -26.39 -4.90
C CYS A 92 5.04 -25.91 -6.30
N THR A 93 5.76 -26.76 -7.01
CA THR A 93 6.37 -26.39 -8.31
C THR A 93 5.62 -26.93 -9.52
N ILE A 94 4.76 -27.93 -9.33
CA ILE A 94 4.05 -28.59 -10.42
C ILE A 94 2.67 -27.94 -10.57
N PRO A 95 2.39 -27.26 -11.71
CA PRO A 95 1.11 -26.59 -11.89
C PRO A 95 -0.03 -27.59 -12.12
N GLU A 96 -1.19 -27.34 -11.53
CA GLU A 96 -2.43 -28.02 -11.86
C GLU A 96 -2.83 -27.77 -13.32
N PHE A 97 -3.70 -28.63 -13.88
CA PHE A 97 -4.09 -28.56 -15.29
C PHE A 97 -4.58 -27.16 -15.73
N TRP A 98 -5.51 -26.58 -14.98
CA TRP A 98 -6.05 -25.24 -15.31
C TRP A 98 -5.01 -24.14 -15.13
N THR A 99 -4.17 -24.23 -14.12
CA THR A 99 -3.06 -23.31 -13.90
C THR A 99 -2.08 -23.33 -15.08
N ARG A 100 -1.75 -24.51 -15.62
CA ARG A 100 -0.90 -24.66 -16.80
C ARG A 100 -1.52 -23.99 -18.03
N ILE A 101 -2.83 -24.17 -18.26
CA ILE A 101 -3.53 -23.51 -19.37
C ILE A 101 -3.51 -22.00 -19.18
N HIS A 102 -3.81 -21.48 -18.00
CA HIS A 102 -3.76 -20.05 -17.71
C HIS A 102 -2.38 -19.46 -17.94
N HIS A 103 -1.30 -20.16 -17.57
CA HIS A 103 0.07 -19.70 -17.82
C HIS A 103 0.40 -19.61 -19.31
N LEU A 104 -0.08 -20.54 -20.12
CA LEU A 104 0.16 -20.54 -21.57
C LEU A 104 -0.42 -19.31 -22.26
N PHE A 105 -1.56 -18.82 -21.78
CA PHE A 105 -2.26 -17.67 -22.36
C PHE A 105 -2.04 -16.35 -21.61
N ARG A 106 -1.29 -16.35 -20.51
CA ARG A 106 -1.04 -15.16 -19.71
C ARG A 106 0.07 -14.32 -20.33
N PRO A 107 -0.23 -13.08 -20.82
CA PRO A 107 0.81 -12.20 -21.31
C PRO A 107 1.77 -11.79 -20.18
N SER A 108 3.03 -11.55 -20.51
CA SER A 108 3.99 -11.01 -19.56
C SER A 108 3.57 -9.58 -19.12
N PRO A 109 3.97 -9.13 -17.92
CA PRO A 109 3.71 -7.77 -17.47
C PRO A 109 4.22 -6.71 -18.46
N ALA A 110 5.37 -6.95 -19.09
CA ALA A 110 5.92 -6.06 -20.12
C ALA A 110 5.04 -6.02 -21.37
N ALA A 111 4.50 -7.17 -21.84
CA ALA A 111 3.59 -7.22 -22.96
C ALA A 111 2.26 -6.51 -22.67
N ILE A 112 1.71 -6.70 -21.46
CA ILE A 112 0.50 -6.00 -21.02
C ILE A 112 0.76 -4.48 -21.00
N HIS A 113 1.86 -4.04 -20.41
CA HIS A 113 2.23 -2.62 -20.38
C HIS A 113 2.37 -2.04 -21.80
N TYR A 114 3.06 -2.77 -22.69
CA TYR A 114 3.21 -2.34 -24.09
C TYR A 114 1.85 -2.17 -24.77
N ILE A 115 0.94 -3.12 -24.64
CA ILE A 115 -0.41 -3.04 -25.24
C ILE A 115 -1.19 -1.86 -24.66
N LEU A 116 -1.14 -1.65 -23.33
CA LEU A 116 -1.90 -0.60 -22.64
C LEU A 116 -1.37 0.82 -22.91
N THR A 117 -0.11 0.96 -23.36
CA THR A 117 0.53 2.26 -23.64
C THR A 117 0.67 2.56 -25.16
N HIS A 118 0.36 1.60 -26.00
CA HIS A 118 0.44 1.74 -27.47
C HIS A 118 -0.94 1.53 -28.12
N PHE A 119 -1.05 1.74 -29.42
CA PHE A 119 -2.29 1.52 -30.20
C PHE A 119 -3.45 2.46 -29.81
N GLN A 120 -3.18 3.78 -29.77
CA GLN A 120 -4.16 4.81 -29.39
C GLN A 120 -5.51 4.68 -30.15
N TRP A 121 -5.47 4.35 -31.47
CA TRP A 121 -6.67 4.15 -32.28
C TRP A 121 -7.56 3.01 -31.71
N LEU A 122 -6.96 1.90 -31.29
CA LEU A 122 -7.68 0.75 -30.73
C LEU A 122 -8.33 1.14 -29.38
N TRP A 123 -7.56 1.80 -28.50
CA TRP A 123 -8.07 2.22 -27.19
C TRP A 123 -9.14 3.30 -27.31
N SER A 124 -9.09 4.17 -28.34
CA SER A 124 -10.15 5.15 -28.60
C SER A 124 -11.50 4.49 -28.90
N ILE A 125 -11.49 3.32 -29.55
CA ILE A 125 -12.69 2.51 -29.80
C ILE A 125 -13.12 1.77 -28.53
N ILE A 126 -12.18 1.03 -27.89
CA ILE A 126 -12.47 0.23 -26.70
C ILE A 126 -13.08 1.09 -25.59
N ASN A 127 -12.52 2.27 -25.33
CA ASN A 127 -12.96 3.18 -24.27
C ASN A 127 -14.41 3.69 -24.44
N ARG A 128 -15.01 3.54 -25.62
CA ARG A 128 -16.39 3.94 -25.93
C ARG A 128 -17.37 2.76 -25.98
N THR A 129 -16.90 1.53 -25.70
CA THR A 129 -17.68 0.31 -25.81
C THR A 129 -17.76 -0.43 -24.47
N PHE A 130 -18.67 -1.39 -24.37
CA PHE A 130 -18.79 -2.29 -23.21
C PHE A 130 -17.52 -3.13 -22.95
N ILE A 131 -16.62 -3.23 -23.93
CA ILE A 131 -15.35 -3.94 -23.80
C ILE A 131 -14.49 -3.30 -22.71
N ARG A 132 -14.52 -1.96 -22.58
CA ARG A 132 -13.84 -1.27 -21.47
C ARG A 132 -14.31 -1.77 -20.12
N ASP A 133 -15.60 -1.83 -19.90
CA ASP A 133 -16.19 -2.24 -18.61
C ASP A 133 -15.89 -3.71 -18.30
N TRP A 134 -15.90 -4.57 -19.33
CA TRP A 134 -15.47 -5.96 -19.20
C TRP A 134 -13.98 -6.07 -18.83
N LEU A 135 -13.09 -5.34 -19.52
CA LEU A 135 -11.66 -5.30 -19.19
C LEU A 135 -11.42 -4.78 -17.76
N MET A 136 -12.10 -3.69 -17.37
CA MET A 136 -12.03 -3.14 -16.03
C MET A 136 -12.40 -4.20 -14.99
N ARG A 137 -13.52 -4.91 -15.16
CA ARG A 137 -13.93 -5.98 -14.25
C ARG A 137 -12.86 -7.08 -14.13
N VAL A 138 -12.32 -7.54 -15.26
CA VAL A 138 -11.27 -8.58 -15.28
C VAL A 138 -10.03 -8.11 -14.53
N VAL A 139 -9.54 -6.90 -14.81
CA VAL A 139 -8.33 -6.35 -14.17
C VAL A 139 -8.55 -6.13 -12.68
N LEU A 140 -9.67 -5.51 -12.29
CA LEU A 140 -9.99 -5.23 -10.90
C LEU A 140 -10.09 -6.52 -10.07
N THR A 141 -10.77 -7.54 -10.59
CA THR A 141 -10.90 -8.84 -9.93
C THR A 141 -9.54 -9.55 -9.82
N ALA A 142 -8.79 -9.64 -10.92
CA ALA A 142 -7.51 -10.34 -10.94
C ALA A 142 -6.46 -9.70 -10.03
N ARG A 143 -6.38 -8.36 -10.02
CA ARG A 143 -5.42 -7.62 -9.18
C ARG A 143 -5.80 -7.68 -7.70
N SER A 144 -7.08 -7.44 -7.36
CA SER A 144 -7.55 -7.47 -5.97
C SER A 144 -7.39 -8.84 -5.32
N ASN A 145 -7.56 -9.92 -6.08
CA ASN A 145 -7.40 -11.29 -5.57
C ASN A 145 -5.95 -11.67 -5.22
N LEU A 146 -4.96 -10.87 -5.59
CA LEU A 146 -3.57 -11.06 -5.14
C LEU A 146 -3.39 -10.70 -3.65
N ILE A 147 -4.29 -9.93 -3.08
CA ILE A 147 -4.25 -9.52 -1.67
C ILE A 147 -5.23 -10.40 -0.87
N PRO A 148 -4.75 -11.14 0.15
CA PRO A 148 -5.61 -12.00 0.96
C PRO A 148 -6.69 -11.21 1.69
N SER A 149 -7.92 -11.74 1.67
CA SER A 149 -9.04 -11.21 2.43
C SER A 149 -9.89 -12.39 2.94
N PRO A 150 -9.97 -12.62 4.26
CA PRO A 150 -9.32 -11.87 5.34
C PRO A 150 -7.78 -11.99 5.32
N PRO A 151 -7.05 -11.10 6.05
CA PRO A 151 -5.60 -11.17 6.14
C PRO A 151 -5.14 -12.41 6.90
N THR A 152 -4.00 -12.98 6.49
CA THR A 152 -3.43 -14.19 7.10
C THR A 152 -2.42 -13.89 8.19
N PHE A 153 -1.61 -12.83 8.01
CA PHE A 153 -0.57 -12.43 8.96
C PHE A 153 -0.79 -10.99 9.44
N ASN A 154 -0.28 -10.67 10.61
CA ASN A 154 -0.10 -9.30 11.05
C ASN A 154 1.39 -8.98 11.24
N SER A 155 1.70 -7.74 11.58
CA SER A 155 3.09 -7.28 11.77
C SER A 155 3.81 -7.93 12.94
N ARG A 156 3.12 -8.61 13.85
CA ARG A 156 3.67 -9.18 15.08
C ARG A 156 4.02 -10.66 14.98
N TYR A 157 3.12 -11.48 14.39
CA TYR A 157 3.25 -12.94 14.40
C TYR A 157 3.81 -13.46 13.08
N ASP A 158 4.59 -14.53 13.14
CA ASP A 158 5.14 -15.25 12.00
C ASP A 158 4.30 -16.47 11.59
N TYR A 159 3.09 -16.58 12.16
CA TYR A 159 2.11 -17.62 11.88
C TYR A 159 0.70 -17.03 11.77
N VAL A 160 -0.22 -17.76 11.16
CA VAL A 160 -1.63 -17.37 11.04
C VAL A 160 -2.29 -17.42 12.42
N SER A 161 -2.92 -16.32 12.83
CA SER A 161 -3.58 -16.22 14.14
C SER A 161 -4.95 -15.54 14.02
N TRP A 162 -5.84 -15.85 14.96
CA TRP A 162 -7.11 -15.13 15.08
C TRP A 162 -6.91 -13.64 15.29
N GLU A 163 -5.87 -13.26 16.02
CA GLU A 163 -5.53 -11.86 16.29
C GLU A 163 -5.10 -11.10 15.02
N SER A 164 -4.53 -11.78 14.03
CA SER A 164 -4.26 -11.17 12.71
C SER A 164 -5.53 -10.66 12.03
N TYR A 165 -6.65 -11.33 12.25
CA TYR A 165 -7.96 -10.94 11.74
C TYR A 165 -8.66 -9.92 12.66
N SER A 166 -8.73 -10.18 13.96
CA SER A 166 -9.59 -9.43 14.90
C SER A 166 -8.97 -8.12 15.39
N ASN A 167 -7.66 -8.06 15.53
CA ASN A 167 -6.98 -6.88 16.08
C ASN A 167 -6.59 -5.89 14.99
N ILE A 168 -7.43 -4.90 14.77
CA ILE A 168 -7.24 -3.86 13.74
C ILE A 168 -6.17 -2.81 14.09
N THR A 169 -5.61 -2.84 15.30
CA THR A 169 -4.51 -1.93 15.67
C THR A 169 -3.16 -2.32 15.04
N TYR A 170 -3.05 -3.54 14.52
CA TYR A 170 -1.88 -3.98 13.76
C TYR A 170 -2.01 -3.66 12.26
N TYR A 171 -0.90 -3.30 11.64
CA TYR A 171 -0.75 -3.53 10.21
C TYR A 171 -0.78 -5.04 9.95
N THR A 172 -1.32 -5.44 8.82
CA THR A 172 -1.14 -6.79 8.30
C THR A 172 0.21 -6.93 7.60
N ARG A 173 0.53 -8.13 7.15
CA ARG A 173 1.67 -8.37 6.26
C ARG A 173 1.32 -9.45 5.25
N LEU A 174 1.94 -9.37 4.08
CA LEU A 174 1.66 -10.28 2.98
C LEU A 174 2.45 -11.59 3.09
N LEU A 175 3.72 -11.48 3.44
CA LEU A 175 4.62 -12.63 3.67
C LEU A 175 4.98 -12.71 5.15
N PRO A 176 5.16 -13.92 5.71
CA PRO A 176 5.67 -14.05 7.07
C PRO A 176 7.08 -13.43 7.17
N PRO A 177 7.51 -13.03 8.37
CA PRO A 177 8.86 -12.50 8.56
C PRO A 177 9.92 -13.56 8.28
N VAL A 178 11.13 -13.12 7.92
CA VAL A 178 12.30 -14.00 7.90
C VAL A 178 12.42 -14.69 9.26
N PRO A 179 12.49 -16.03 9.35
CA PRO A 179 12.61 -16.73 10.63
C PRO A 179 13.82 -16.24 11.45
N LYS A 180 13.67 -16.19 12.78
CA LYS A 180 14.72 -15.68 13.68
C LYS A 180 15.96 -16.56 13.75
N ASP A 181 15.78 -17.81 13.46
CA ASP A 181 16.82 -18.87 13.50
C ASP A 181 17.47 -19.12 12.13
N CYS A 182 17.30 -18.20 11.18
CA CYS A 182 18.05 -18.23 9.94
C CYS A 182 19.53 -17.92 10.17
N PRO A 183 20.44 -18.57 9.40
CA PRO A 183 21.88 -18.36 9.54
C PRO A 183 22.33 -16.97 9.09
N LEU A 184 21.58 -16.33 8.19
CA LEU A 184 21.85 -15.01 7.66
C LEU A 184 20.60 -14.12 7.80
N PRO A 185 20.75 -12.80 7.83
CA PRO A 185 19.64 -11.86 8.03
C PRO A 185 18.49 -12.02 7.04
N MET A 186 18.80 -12.40 5.79
CA MET A 186 17.81 -12.53 4.70
C MET A 186 17.51 -14.00 4.35
N GLY A 187 17.90 -14.96 5.19
CA GLY A 187 17.68 -16.38 4.98
C GLY A 187 18.98 -17.17 4.98
N THR A 188 19.41 -17.70 3.82
CA THR A 188 20.62 -18.51 3.66
C THR A 188 21.59 -17.95 2.63
N LYS A 189 21.23 -16.86 1.97
CA LYS A 189 22.03 -16.20 0.95
C LYS A 189 22.42 -14.80 1.37
N GLY A 190 23.52 -14.30 0.83
CA GLY A 190 24.08 -12.99 1.14
C GLY A 190 25.18 -13.03 2.18
N LYS A 191 25.41 -11.90 2.83
CA LYS A 191 26.45 -11.73 3.84
C LYS A 191 25.91 -11.95 5.25
N ALA A 192 26.83 -12.19 6.20
CA ALA A 192 26.52 -12.40 7.61
C ALA A 192 25.84 -11.17 8.25
N GLU A 193 26.13 -10.00 7.73
CA GLU A 193 25.53 -8.74 8.16
C GLU A 193 24.96 -8.00 6.96
N LEU A 194 23.83 -7.31 7.16
CA LEU A 194 23.28 -6.39 6.16
C LEU A 194 24.17 -5.15 6.07
N PRO A 195 24.27 -4.53 4.89
CA PRO A 195 25.00 -3.28 4.71
C PRO A 195 24.52 -2.21 5.69
N ASP A 196 25.42 -1.31 6.10
CA ASP A 196 25.02 -0.17 6.93
C ASP A 196 23.91 0.64 6.23
N ALA A 197 22.82 0.92 6.95
CA ALA A 197 21.64 1.58 6.36
C ALA A 197 21.94 3.03 5.96
N GLN A 198 22.81 3.72 6.70
CA GLN A 198 23.25 5.07 6.35
C GLN A 198 24.07 5.06 5.06
N LEU A 199 24.98 4.09 4.92
CA LEU A 199 25.77 3.89 3.71
C LEU A 199 24.88 3.65 2.48
N LEU A 200 23.81 2.83 2.63
CA LEU A 200 22.86 2.59 1.53
C LEU A 200 22.15 3.88 1.11
N VAL A 201 21.71 4.69 2.08
CA VAL A 201 21.05 5.97 1.77
C VAL A 201 22.02 6.91 1.06
N GLU A 202 23.23 7.08 1.56
CA GLU A 202 24.22 8.03 1.02
C GLU A 202 24.70 7.65 -0.38
N ARG A 203 24.95 6.36 -0.63
CA ARG A 203 25.49 5.89 -1.92
C ARG A 203 24.43 5.72 -3.00
N PHE A 204 23.26 5.21 -2.63
CA PHE A 204 22.29 4.74 -3.62
C PHE A 204 20.99 5.54 -3.66
N LEU A 205 20.61 6.22 -2.59
CA LEU A 205 19.34 6.95 -2.56
C LEU A 205 19.53 8.46 -2.63
N LEU A 206 20.55 9.02 -1.98
CA LEU A 206 20.79 10.46 -1.94
C LEU A 206 21.01 11.04 -3.33
N ARG A 207 20.30 12.13 -3.63
CA ARG A 207 20.34 12.88 -4.87
C ARG A 207 21.73 13.51 -5.09
N ARG A 208 22.30 13.29 -6.28
CA ARG A 208 23.46 14.02 -6.78
C ARG A 208 23.01 15.23 -7.62
N THR A 209 22.05 14.99 -8.51
CA THR A 209 21.36 16.00 -9.31
C THR A 209 19.88 15.63 -9.37
N PHE A 210 19.00 16.63 -9.42
CA PHE A 210 17.57 16.39 -9.57
C PHE A 210 17.27 15.68 -10.88
N ARG A 211 16.56 14.55 -10.80
CA ARG A 211 16.10 13.81 -11.97
C ARG A 211 14.58 13.98 -12.08
N PRO A 212 14.10 14.78 -13.07
CA PRO A 212 12.68 14.97 -13.28
C PRO A 212 12.02 13.67 -13.74
N ASP A 213 10.73 13.52 -13.43
CA ASP A 213 9.95 12.39 -13.91
C ASP A 213 9.71 12.46 -15.43
N PRO A 214 10.14 11.45 -16.21
CA PRO A 214 9.93 11.44 -17.66
C PRO A 214 8.46 11.32 -18.07
N GLN A 215 7.58 10.88 -17.17
CA GLN A 215 6.12 10.83 -17.39
C GLN A 215 5.46 12.20 -17.23
N GLY A 216 6.20 13.19 -16.71
CA GLY A 216 5.70 14.54 -16.50
C GLY A 216 4.86 14.70 -15.22
N THR A 217 4.98 13.80 -14.27
CA THR A 217 4.33 13.94 -12.95
C THR A 217 4.73 15.26 -12.30
N ASN A 218 3.77 15.96 -11.68
CA ASN A 218 3.97 17.28 -11.10
C ASN A 218 3.75 17.32 -9.58
N LEU A 219 3.86 18.51 -8.99
CA LEU A 219 3.72 18.70 -7.55
C LEU A 219 2.27 18.56 -7.06
N MET A 220 1.26 18.84 -7.90
CA MET A 220 -0.14 18.52 -7.57
C MET A 220 -0.30 17.05 -7.26
N PHE A 221 0.29 16.18 -8.10
CA PHE A 221 0.32 14.74 -7.87
C PHE A 221 1.08 14.38 -6.59
N ALA A 222 2.27 14.94 -6.39
CA ALA A 222 3.14 14.60 -5.25
C ALA A 222 2.46 14.92 -3.91
N PHE A 223 1.87 16.09 -3.77
CA PHE A 223 1.14 16.49 -2.55
C PHE A 223 -0.17 15.74 -2.39
N PHE A 224 -0.88 15.43 -3.48
CA PHE A 224 -2.06 14.57 -3.42
C PHE A 224 -1.72 13.18 -2.90
N ALA A 225 -0.66 12.57 -3.42
CA ALA A 225 -0.19 11.26 -2.98
C ALA A 225 0.09 11.23 -1.47
N GLN A 226 0.82 12.22 -0.97
CA GLN A 226 1.14 12.32 0.45
C GLN A 226 -0.10 12.59 1.29
N HIS A 227 -0.96 13.52 0.89
CA HIS A 227 -2.20 13.83 1.60
C HIS A 227 -3.13 12.61 1.65
N PHE A 228 -3.40 11.98 0.52
CA PHE A 228 -4.30 10.83 0.39
C PHE A 228 -3.86 9.64 1.23
N THR A 229 -2.57 9.30 1.22
CA THR A 229 -2.07 8.11 1.90
C THR A 229 -2.01 8.23 3.42
N HIS A 230 -1.93 9.44 3.96
CA HIS A 230 -1.82 9.65 5.40
C HIS A 230 -3.12 9.42 6.18
N GLN A 231 -4.23 9.07 5.53
CA GLN A 231 -5.41 8.56 6.21
C GLN A 231 -5.25 7.11 6.68
N PHE A 232 -4.40 6.31 6.01
CA PHE A 232 -4.20 4.90 6.33
C PHE A 232 -2.74 4.50 6.59
N PHE A 233 -1.76 5.32 6.24
CA PHE A 233 -0.37 5.17 6.66
C PHE A 233 -0.10 6.08 7.87
N SER A 234 -0.60 5.65 9.02
CA SER A 234 -0.49 6.39 10.28
C SER A 234 0.03 5.46 11.36
N THR A 235 1.36 5.36 11.47
CA THR A 235 2.02 4.48 12.44
C THR A 235 1.86 5.02 13.86
N HIS A 236 1.59 4.13 14.81
CA HIS A 236 1.38 4.46 16.21
C HIS A 236 2.72 4.57 16.95
N ASN A 237 3.25 5.77 17.10
CA ASN A 237 4.60 6.00 17.63
C ASN A 237 4.84 5.42 19.04
N SER A 238 3.84 5.45 19.92
CA SER A 238 3.98 4.96 21.30
C SER A 238 3.84 3.44 21.44
N MET A 239 3.09 2.79 20.54
CA MET A 239 2.94 1.32 20.54
C MET A 239 4.06 0.62 19.75
N GLY A 240 4.71 1.32 18.85
CA GLY A 240 5.83 0.83 18.06
C GLY A 240 5.50 0.55 16.60
N LEU A 241 6.53 0.09 15.89
CA LEU A 241 6.43 -0.31 14.49
C LEU A 241 5.46 -1.48 14.34
N GLY A 242 4.71 -1.48 13.26
CA GLY A 242 3.70 -2.52 13.03
C GLY A 242 2.32 -2.21 13.61
N PHE A 243 2.17 -1.12 14.37
CA PHE A 243 0.88 -0.64 14.86
C PHE A 243 0.43 0.60 14.09
N THR A 244 -0.89 0.71 13.86
CA THR A 244 -1.49 1.84 13.14
C THR A 244 -2.53 2.55 13.99
N LYS A 245 -2.63 3.89 13.81
CA LYS A 245 -3.75 4.72 14.27
C LYS A 245 -4.86 4.81 13.24
N GLY A 246 -4.59 4.42 11.98
CA GLY A 246 -5.56 4.39 10.89
C GLY A 246 -6.48 3.18 10.97
N LEU A 247 -7.35 3.11 11.98
CA LEU A 247 -8.18 1.95 12.28
C LEU A 247 -9.23 1.63 11.22
N GLY A 248 -9.52 2.54 10.30
CA GLY A 248 -10.36 2.29 9.13
C GLY A 248 -9.68 1.45 8.05
N HIS A 249 -8.36 1.30 8.09
CA HIS A 249 -7.56 0.53 7.13
C HIS A 249 -7.89 0.79 5.65
N GLY A 250 -8.19 2.03 5.31
CA GLY A 250 -8.56 2.40 3.96
C GLY A 250 -8.99 3.85 3.85
N VAL A 251 -9.80 4.14 2.83
CA VAL A 251 -10.32 5.48 2.58
C VAL A 251 -11.50 5.74 3.49
N ASP A 252 -11.24 6.30 4.66
CA ASP A 252 -12.24 6.70 5.66
C ASP A 252 -12.29 8.21 5.89
N ALA A 253 -11.44 8.97 5.17
CA ALA A 253 -11.22 10.40 5.32
C ALA A 253 -10.74 10.83 6.73
N GLY A 254 -10.14 9.91 7.49
CA GLY A 254 -9.62 10.20 8.83
C GLY A 254 -8.54 11.28 8.87
N HIS A 255 -7.87 11.55 7.76
CA HIS A 255 -6.90 12.64 7.61
C HIS A 255 -7.57 14.03 7.52
N ILE A 256 -8.87 14.09 7.23
CA ILE A 256 -9.67 15.31 7.23
C ILE A 256 -10.37 15.49 8.59
N TYR A 257 -11.02 14.43 9.07
CA TYR A 257 -11.90 14.47 10.23
C TYR A 257 -11.22 14.09 11.55
N GLY A 258 -10.03 13.51 11.50
CA GLY A 258 -9.30 12.98 12.64
C GLY A 258 -9.30 11.45 12.71
N ASP A 259 -8.29 10.87 13.33
CA ASP A 259 -8.08 9.44 13.52
C ASP A 259 -8.82 8.85 14.74
N ASN A 260 -9.53 9.69 15.48
CA ASN A 260 -10.31 9.29 16.64
C ASN A 260 -11.48 10.27 16.90
N LEU A 261 -12.48 9.81 17.65
CA LEU A 261 -13.69 10.56 17.93
C LEU A 261 -13.41 11.87 18.69
N SER A 262 -12.49 11.89 19.65
CA SER A 262 -12.16 13.10 20.40
C SER A 262 -11.63 14.22 19.50
N ARG A 263 -10.74 13.86 18.55
CA ARG A 263 -10.19 14.79 17.56
C ARG A 263 -11.28 15.28 16.60
N GLN A 264 -12.13 14.37 16.11
CA GLN A 264 -13.25 14.70 15.22
C GLN A 264 -14.19 15.71 15.87
N LEU A 265 -14.63 15.46 17.12
CA LEU A 265 -15.54 16.37 17.84
C LEU A 265 -14.93 17.76 18.05
N LYS A 266 -13.62 17.88 18.25
CA LYS A 266 -12.96 19.19 18.38
C LYS A 266 -12.92 19.95 17.06
N LEU A 267 -12.78 19.28 15.92
CA LEU A 267 -12.73 19.89 14.59
C LEU A 267 -14.12 20.27 14.04
N ARG A 268 -15.20 19.68 14.57
CA ARG A 268 -16.57 19.96 14.14
C ARG A 268 -17.06 21.31 14.69
N LEU A 269 -17.82 22.01 13.88
CA LEU A 269 -18.51 23.26 14.27
C LEU A 269 -19.74 22.99 15.15
N HIS A 270 -20.30 21.76 15.08
CA HIS A 270 -21.55 21.34 15.73
C HIS A 270 -22.76 22.19 15.32
N ARG A 271 -22.75 22.62 14.08
CA ARG A 271 -23.86 23.34 13.44
C ARG A 271 -23.88 23.02 11.95
N ASP A 272 -25.02 22.52 11.47
CA ASP A 272 -25.30 22.18 10.07
C ASP A 272 -24.27 21.19 9.46
N GLY A 273 -23.70 20.31 10.27
CA GLY A 273 -22.71 19.30 9.87
C GLY A 273 -21.32 19.80 9.56
N LYS A 274 -21.06 21.11 9.69
CA LYS A 274 -19.83 21.75 9.20
C LYS A 274 -18.62 21.53 10.10
N LEU A 275 -17.44 21.66 9.48
CA LEU A 275 -16.16 21.74 10.16
C LEU A 275 -15.83 23.20 10.53
N LYS A 276 -15.10 23.37 11.65
CA LYS A 276 -14.54 24.65 12.08
C LYS A 276 -13.53 25.17 11.06
N HIS A 277 -13.50 26.46 10.88
CA HIS A 277 -12.61 27.15 9.94
C HIS A 277 -12.35 28.57 10.41
N GLN A 278 -11.29 29.17 9.89
CA GLN A 278 -11.02 30.60 9.98
C GLN A 278 -11.19 31.24 8.60
N VAL A 279 -11.38 32.56 8.60
CA VAL A 279 -11.48 33.37 7.38
C VAL A 279 -10.32 34.35 7.37
N ILE A 280 -9.50 34.33 6.33
CA ILE A 280 -8.38 35.23 6.09
C ILE A 280 -8.60 35.85 4.71
N ASP A 281 -8.68 37.16 4.62
CA ASP A 281 -8.91 37.93 3.38
C ASP A 281 -10.12 37.42 2.55
N GLY A 282 -11.17 37.00 3.27
CA GLY A 282 -12.39 36.45 2.66
C GLY A 282 -12.31 35.03 2.19
N GLU A 283 -11.22 34.32 2.47
CA GLU A 283 -10.98 32.90 2.14
C GLU A 283 -11.04 32.02 3.37
N VAL A 284 -11.59 30.81 3.19
CA VAL A 284 -11.72 29.80 4.26
C VAL A 284 -10.47 28.95 4.34
N TYR A 285 -9.91 28.82 5.55
CA TYR A 285 -8.77 27.97 5.88
C TYR A 285 -9.04 27.14 7.14
N PRO A 286 -8.29 26.05 7.39
CA PRO A 286 -8.36 25.34 8.67
C PRO A 286 -8.15 26.28 9.84
N PRO A 287 -8.81 26.06 10.99
CA PRO A 287 -8.65 26.91 12.17
C PRO A 287 -7.25 26.78 12.76
N THR A 288 -6.86 27.70 13.63
CA THR A 288 -5.59 27.62 14.35
C THR A 288 -5.66 26.67 15.55
N LEU A 289 -4.49 26.24 16.06
CA LEU A 289 -4.42 25.45 17.30
C LEU A 289 -4.90 26.21 18.53
N THR A 290 -4.87 27.55 18.50
CA THR A 290 -5.43 28.39 19.57
C THR A 290 -6.95 28.23 19.65
N GLU A 291 -7.62 28.14 18.50
CA GLU A 291 -9.08 27.99 18.42
C GLU A 291 -9.51 26.52 18.61
N VAL A 292 -8.71 25.60 18.09
CA VAL A 292 -8.99 24.15 18.11
C VAL A 292 -7.76 23.40 18.62
N PRO A 293 -7.68 23.14 19.95
CA PRO A 293 -6.52 22.50 20.55
C PRO A 293 -6.52 20.98 20.27
N VAL A 294 -5.92 20.60 19.15
CA VAL A 294 -5.63 19.20 18.78
C VAL A 294 -4.12 18.99 18.70
N SER A 295 -3.67 17.74 18.86
CA SER A 295 -2.25 17.41 18.74
C SER A 295 -1.80 17.58 17.29
N MET A 296 -0.74 18.37 17.07
CA MET A 296 -0.10 18.59 15.77
C MET A 296 1.42 18.56 15.93
N SER A 297 2.10 18.04 14.92
CA SER A 297 3.57 17.88 14.89
C SER A 297 4.27 19.12 14.34
N TYR A 298 4.09 20.27 15.00
CA TYR A 298 4.80 21.50 14.66
C TYR A 298 6.08 21.66 15.49
N PRO A 299 7.21 22.05 14.87
CA PRO A 299 8.39 22.44 15.63
C PRO A 299 8.16 23.74 16.41
N PRO A 300 8.91 23.95 17.53
CA PRO A 300 8.70 25.08 18.41
C PRO A 300 8.82 26.46 17.75
N HIS A 301 9.63 26.58 16.68
CA HIS A 301 9.85 27.85 15.98
C HIS A 301 8.67 28.32 15.13
N VAL A 302 7.70 27.44 14.84
CA VAL A 302 6.48 27.87 14.12
C VAL A 302 5.58 28.67 15.06
N PRO A 303 5.22 29.93 14.75
CA PRO A 303 4.36 30.74 15.60
C PRO A 303 2.98 30.08 15.80
N MET A 304 2.38 30.27 16.98
CA MET A 304 1.09 29.62 17.32
C MET A 304 -0.04 30.01 16.38
N GLU A 305 -0.07 31.27 15.94
CA GLU A 305 -1.04 31.80 14.99
C GLU A 305 -0.93 31.23 13.57
N GLN A 306 0.20 30.58 13.27
CA GLN A 306 0.45 29.91 11.99
C GLN A 306 0.26 28.38 12.09
N ARG A 307 0.00 27.85 13.28
CA ARG A 307 -0.23 26.41 13.47
C ARG A 307 -1.68 26.06 13.17
N LEU A 308 -1.92 25.44 12.04
CA LEU A 308 -3.25 25.01 11.63
C LEU A 308 -3.66 23.73 12.36
N ALA A 309 -4.93 23.66 12.77
CA ALA A 309 -5.56 22.46 13.33
C ALA A 309 -6.23 21.65 12.23
N ILE A 310 -5.69 20.46 11.96
CA ILE A 310 -6.10 19.60 10.84
C ILE A 310 -6.33 18.18 11.37
N GLY A 311 -7.07 17.36 10.63
CA GLY A 311 -7.38 15.97 10.99
C GLY A 311 -6.15 15.08 11.14
N GLN A 312 -5.08 15.32 10.36
CA GLN A 312 -3.82 14.57 10.42
C GLN A 312 -2.73 15.42 11.07
N GLU A 313 -2.09 14.90 12.11
CA GLU A 313 -1.12 15.65 12.94
C GLU A 313 0.14 16.14 12.18
N VAL A 314 0.49 15.52 11.04
CA VAL A 314 1.68 15.88 10.26
C VAL A 314 1.38 16.82 9.09
N PHE A 315 0.15 17.27 8.89
CA PHE A 315 -0.22 18.09 7.73
C PHE A 315 0.24 19.56 7.80
N GLY A 316 0.86 19.96 8.88
CA GLY A 316 1.63 21.21 8.94
C GLY A 316 3.03 21.12 8.33
N LEU A 317 3.49 19.92 7.93
CA LEU A 317 4.85 19.68 7.43
C LEU A 317 5.14 20.44 6.13
N LEU A 318 4.19 20.45 5.19
CA LEU A 318 4.36 21.07 3.87
C LEU A 318 3.12 21.87 3.48
N PRO A 319 3.27 23.07 2.89
CA PRO A 319 2.16 23.87 2.39
C PRO A 319 1.23 23.14 1.42
N GLY A 320 1.75 22.21 0.61
CA GLY A 320 0.94 21.39 -0.29
C GLY A 320 -0.02 20.43 0.44
N LEU A 321 0.33 20.00 1.65
CA LEU A 321 -0.58 19.21 2.50
C LEU A 321 -1.69 20.11 3.09
N GLY A 322 -1.34 21.31 3.54
CA GLY A 322 -2.29 22.31 3.99
C GLY A 322 -3.23 22.78 2.87
N PHE A 323 -2.73 22.86 1.64
CA PHE A 323 -3.50 23.13 0.44
C PHE A 323 -4.63 22.10 0.23
N TYR A 324 -4.34 20.81 0.23
CA TYR A 324 -5.38 19.79 0.09
C TYR A 324 -6.30 19.71 1.32
N ALA A 325 -5.76 19.92 2.52
CA ALA A 325 -6.58 20.01 3.73
C ALA A 325 -7.60 21.16 3.65
N THR A 326 -7.21 22.28 3.09
CA THR A 326 -8.09 23.44 2.86
C THR A 326 -9.17 23.12 1.82
N LEU A 327 -8.80 22.49 0.70
CA LEU A 327 -9.77 22.10 -0.33
C LEU A 327 -10.84 21.15 0.22
N TRP A 328 -10.44 20.10 0.92
CA TRP A 328 -11.38 19.14 1.48
C TRP A 328 -12.24 19.71 2.62
N LEU A 329 -11.70 20.64 3.40
CA LEU A 329 -12.47 21.40 4.39
C LEU A 329 -13.59 22.19 3.71
N ARG A 330 -13.24 22.94 2.65
CA ARG A 330 -14.20 23.74 1.87
C ARG A 330 -15.25 22.85 1.21
N GLU A 331 -14.82 21.74 0.60
CA GLU A 331 -15.73 20.77 -0.05
C GLU A 331 -16.71 20.17 0.94
N HIS A 332 -16.23 19.70 2.10
CA HIS A 332 -17.11 19.19 3.15
C HIS A 332 -18.18 20.23 3.56
N ASN A 333 -17.79 21.46 3.81
CA ASN A 333 -18.72 22.52 4.22
C ASN A 333 -19.70 22.88 3.09
N ARG A 334 -19.25 22.89 1.83
CA ARG A 334 -20.09 23.08 0.64
C ARG A 334 -21.16 21.97 0.52
N LEU A 335 -20.75 20.72 0.71
CA LEU A 335 -21.65 19.55 0.71
C LEU A 335 -22.70 19.63 1.81
N CYS A 336 -22.30 20.07 3.02
CA CYS A 336 -23.25 20.30 4.11
C CYS A 336 -24.31 21.34 3.74
N ASP A 337 -23.94 22.44 3.04
CA ASP A 337 -24.89 23.46 2.58
C ASP A 337 -25.89 22.89 1.56
N ILE A 338 -25.41 22.09 0.61
CA ILE A 338 -26.27 21.40 -0.39
C ILE A 338 -27.23 20.47 0.30
N LEU A 339 -26.73 19.59 1.19
CA LEU A 339 -27.55 18.63 1.92
C LEU A 339 -28.58 19.31 2.82
N LYS A 340 -28.20 20.42 3.47
CA LYS A 340 -29.13 21.19 4.32
C LYS A 340 -30.25 21.84 3.51
N ALA A 341 -29.93 22.32 2.31
CA ALA A 341 -30.94 22.90 1.40
C ALA A 341 -31.96 21.85 0.92
N GLU A 342 -31.50 20.63 0.63
CA GLU A 342 -32.36 19.52 0.21
C GLU A 342 -33.11 18.86 1.37
N HIS A 343 -32.48 18.82 2.55
CA HIS A 343 -33.00 18.16 3.76
C HIS A 343 -33.02 19.13 4.96
N PRO A 344 -33.92 20.13 4.97
CA PRO A 344 -33.96 21.14 6.03
C PRO A 344 -34.15 20.60 7.45
N THR A 345 -34.73 19.41 7.57
CA THR A 345 -35.03 18.73 8.85
C THR A 345 -33.88 17.90 9.40
N TRP A 346 -32.82 17.67 8.61
CA TRP A 346 -31.68 16.90 9.10
C TRP A 346 -30.91 17.64 10.17
N ASP A 347 -30.50 16.91 11.19
CA ASP A 347 -29.66 17.42 12.27
C ASP A 347 -28.18 17.54 11.87
N ASP A 348 -27.38 18.11 12.76
CA ASP A 348 -25.93 18.30 12.56
C ASP A 348 -25.20 16.99 12.30
N GLU A 349 -25.54 15.93 13.03
CA GLU A 349 -24.86 14.63 12.89
C GLU A 349 -25.14 13.97 11.54
N GLN A 350 -26.39 13.96 11.10
CA GLN A 350 -26.78 13.35 9.83
C GLN A 350 -26.18 14.10 8.65
N LEU A 351 -26.13 15.42 8.68
CA LEU A 351 -25.47 16.25 7.67
C LEU A 351 -23.98 15.94 7.61
N PHE A 352 -23.31 15.90 8.77
CA PHE A 352 -21.88 15.60 8.86
C PHE A 352 -21.53 14.21 8.30
N GLN A 353 -22.23 13.17 8.74
CA GLN A 353 -21.95 11.80 8.34
C GLN A 353 -22.22 11.57 6.85
N THR A 354 -23.29 12.17 6.32
CA THR A 354 -23.63 12.04 4.90
C THR A 354 -22.63 12.79 4.02
N ALA A 355 -22.22 14.01 4.39
CA ALA A 355 -21.17 14.74 3.69
C ALA A 355 -19.84 13.98 3.70
N ARG A 356 -19.48 13.33 4.82
CA ARG A 356 -18.30 12.46 4.91
C ARG A 356 -18.34 11.31 3.91
N LEU A 357 -19.49 10.63 3.76
CA LEU A 357 -19.65 9.55 2.77
C LEU A 357 -19.47 10.05 1.34
N ILE A 358 -19.97 11.25 1.01
CA ILE A 358 -19.76 11.87 -0.30
C ILE A 358 -18.27 12.16 -0.52
N VAL A 359 -17.58 12.76 0.44
CA VAL A 359 -16.13 13.04 0.38
C VAL A 359 -15.32 11.76 0.18
N ILE A 360 -15.67 10.65 0.84
CA ILE A 360 -15.04 9.35 0.63
C ILE A 360 -15.25 8.88 -0.82
N GLY A 361 -16.47 8.99 -1.33
CA GLY A 361 -16.80 8.62 -2.71
C GLY A 361 -16.05 9.45 -3.75
N GLU A 362 -16.02 10.77 -3.59
CA GLU A 362 -15.25 11.70 -4.43
C GLU A 362 -13.77 11.36 -4.41
N THR A 363 -13.21 11.09 -3.22
CA THR A 363 -11.79 10.71 -3.07
C THR A 363 -11.47 9.46 -3.87
N ILE A 364 -12.27 8.39 -3.75
CA ILE A 364 -12.02 7.13 -4.46
C ILE A 364 -12.11 7.36 -5.98
N ARG A 365 -13.08 8.14 -6.45
CA ARG A 365 -13.21 8.44 -7.87
C ARG A 365 -12.01 9.21 -8.41
N ILE A 366 -11.60 10.29 -7.74
CA ILE A 366 -10.43 11.09 -8.13
C ILE A 366 -9.17 10.21 -8.16
N VAL A 367 -9.01 9.34 -7.15
CA VAL A 367 -7.86 8.43 -7.11
C VAL A 367 -7.85 7.48 -8.30
N ILE A 368 -8.98 6.88 -8.66
CA ILE A 368 -9.01 5.92 -9.79
C ILE A 368 -8.90 6.63 -11.14
N GLU A 369 -9.73 7.65 -11.38
CA GLU A 369 -9.90 8.23 -12.71
C GLU A 369 -8.89 9.34 -13.05
N ASP A 370 -8.33 10.03 -12.06
CA ASP A 370 -7.32 11.07 -12.26
C ASP A 370 -5.91 10.60 -11.83
N TYR A 371 -5.76 10.18 -10.57
CA TYR A 371 -4.46 9.87 -9.98
C TYR A 371 -3.84 8.57 -10.51
N VAL A 372 -4.55 7.43 -10.40
CA VAL A 372 -4.06 6.13 -10.92
C VAL A 372 -4.03 6.14 -12.45
N GLN A 373 -4.95 6.86 -13.11
CA GLN A 373 -4.94 7.05 -14.56
C GLN A 373 -3.63 7.70 -15.00
N HIS A 374 -3.22 8.79 -14.37
CA HIS A 374 -1.93 9.44 -14.66
C HIS A 374 -0.76 8.50 -14.37
N LEU A 375 -0.74 7.90 -13.17
CA LEU A 375 0.34 7.03 -12.71
C LEU A 375 0.57 5.83 -13.62
N SER A 376 -0.49 5.26 -14.17
CA SER A 376 -0.43 4.10 -15.07
C SER A 376 0.14 4.44 -16.45
N GLY A 377 -0.08 5.65 -16.93
CA GLY A 377 0.22 6.04 -18.31
C GLY A 377 -0.60 5.28 -19.37
N TYR A 378 -1.68 4.58 -18.97
CA TYR A 378 -2.46 3.72 -19.84
C TYR A 378 -3.41 4.50 -20.75
N LEU A 379 -3.56 4.03 -21.98
CA LEU A 379 -4.55 4.51 -22.94
C LEU A 379 -5.96 3.96 -22.64
N LEU A 380 -6.06 2.85 -21.90
CA LEU A 380 -7.32 2.40 -21.30
C LEU A 380 -7.76 3.43 -20.26
N LYS A 381 -8.95 4.00 -20.46
CA LYS A 381 -9.55 4.95 -19.50
C LYS A 381 -10.12 4.21 -18.31
N LEU A 382 -9.52 4.41 -17.14
CA LEU A 382 -9.98 3.82 -15.91
C LEU A 382 -11.35 4.40 -15.53
N LYS A 383 -12.18 3.60 -14.85
CA LYS A 383 -13.53 3.98 -14.45
C LYS A 383 -13.79 3.53 -13.03
N PHE A 384 -14.29 4.43 -12.21
CA PHE A 384 -14.83 4.10 -10.90
C PHE A 384 -16.32 3.76 -11.05
N ASP A 385 -16.61 2.48 -11.01
CA ASP A 385 -17.98 1.96 -11.05
C ASP A 385 -18.07 0.67 -10.21
N PRO A 386 -18.44 0.76 -8.94
CA PRO A 386 -18.58 -0.40 -8.07
C PRO A 386 -19.50 -1.50 -8.61
N SER A 387 -20.49 -1.15 -9.43
CA SER A 387 -21.43 -2.13 -9.98
C SER A 387 -20.77 -3.18 -10.89
N LEU A 388 -19.57 -2.89 -11.42
CA LEU A 388 -18.79 -3.86 -12.20
C LEU A 388 -18.44 -5.13 -11.40
N LEU A 389 -18.41 -5.04 -10.06
CA LEU A 389 -18.02 -6.13 -9.17
C LEU A 389 -19.21 -6.81 -8.47
N PHE A 390 -20.46 -6.36 -8.68
CA PHE A 390 -21.62 -6.91 -7.96
C PHE A 390 -21.91 -8.38 -8.27
N ASN A 391 -21.54 -8.86 -9.46
CA ASN A 391 -21.78 -10.24 -9.89
C ASN A 391 -20.51 -11.14 -9.78
N VAL A 392 -19.50 -10.71 -9.03
CA VAL A 392 -18.29 -11.49 -8.76
C VAL A 392 -18.13 -11.68 -7.26
N GLN A 393 -17.39 -12.73 -6.85
CA GLN A 393 -17.03 -12.87 -5.46
C GLN A 393 -16.00 -11.81 -5.11
N PHE A 394 -16.40 -10.81 -4.35
CA PHE A 394 -15.57 -9.71 -3.90
C PHE A 394 -15.88 -9.37 -2.45
N GLN A 395 -14.84 -9.17 -1.63
CA GLN A 395 -15.00 -8.83 -0.21
C GLN A 395 -14.76 -7.32 -0.02
N TYR A 396 -15.81 -6.64 0.48
CA TYR A 396 -15.79 -5.20 0.76
C TYR A 396 -15.19 -4.91 2.14
N GLN A 397 -13.96 -5.35 2.30
CA GLN A 397 -13.12 -5.09 3.48
C GLN A 397 -11.67 -4.94 3.03
N ASN A 398 -10.88 -4.20 3.80
CA ASN A 398 -9.46 -4.02 3.55
C ASN A 398 -8.66 -3.94 4.84
N ARG A 399 -7.42 -4.34 4.78
CA ARG A 399 -6.42 -4.16 5.84
C ARG A 399 -5.12 -3.70 5.20
N ILE A 400 -4.51 -2.69 5.79
CA ILE A 400 -3.25 -2.12 5.31
C ILE A 400 -2.09 -3.01 5.74
N ALA A 401 -1.27 -3.40 4.76
CA ALA A 401 -0.06 -4.19 4.97
C ALA A 401 1.17 -3.30 5.16
N VAL A 402 2.13 -3.78 5.97
CA VAL A 402 3.42 -3.09 6.14
C VAL A 402 4.18 -2.94 4.83
N GLU A 403 4.07 -3.93 3.93
CA GLU A 403 4.67 -3.86 2.59
C GLU A 403 4.11 -2.71 1.76
N PHE A 404 2.82 -2.44 1.85
CA PHE A 404 2.18 -1.33 1.15
C PHE A 404 2.62 0.01 1.74
N ASN A 405 2.71 0.11 3.06
CA ASN A 405 3.27 1.29 3.73
C ASN A 405 4.71 1.55 3.28
N GLN A 406 5.58 0.54 3.31
CA GLN A 406 6.97 0.63 2.85
C GLN A 406 7.06 1.08 1.39
N LEU A 407 6.28 0.49 0.51
CA LEU A 407 6.26 0.74 -0.93
C LEU A 407 5.91 2.21 -1.27
N TYR A 408 5.05 2.84 -0.49
CA TYR A 408 4.51 4.17 -0.78
C TYR A 408 5.38 5.34 -0.29
N HIS A 409 6.62 5.10 0.16
CA HIS A 409 7.55 6.15 0.54
C HIS A 409 8.24 6.77 -0.69
N TRP A 410 7.51 7.62 -1.39
CA TRP A 410 7.89 8.22 -2.67
C TRP A 410 8.53 9.62 -2.52
N HIS A 411 9.42 9.78 -1.55
CA HIS A 411 10.12 11.03 -1.27
C HIS A 411 10.95 11.60 -2.43
N PRO A 412 11.45 10.80 -3.43
CA PRO A 412 12.09 11.35 -4.62
C PRO A 412 11.22 12.29 -5.45
N LEU A 413 9.87 12.27 -5.29
CA LEU A 413 8.98 13.22 -5.97
C LEU A 413 9.30 14.68 -5.65
N MET A 414 9.83 14.98 -4.45
CA MET A 414 10.07 16.34 -3.99
C MET A 414 11.24 16.98 -4.73
N PRO A 415 11.08 18.21 -5.28
CA PRO A 415 12.14 18.95 -5.95
C PRO A 415 13.13 19.57 -4.97
N ASP A 416 14.13 20.29 -5.48
CA ASP A 416 15.10 21.03 -4.66
C ASP A 416 14.50 22.37 -4.14
N SER A 417 13.58 22.95 -4.91
CA SER A 417 12.88 24.20 -4.60
C SER A 417 11.45 24.19 -5.15
N PHE A 418 10.63 25.10 -4.64
CA PHE A 418 9.23 25.27 -5.05
C PHE A 418 9.07 26.64 -5.69
N LYS A 419 8.55 26.68 -6.92
CA LYS A 419 8.34 27.90 -7.70
C LYS A 419 6.88 28.32 -7.62
N ILE A 420 6.64 29.49 -7.10
CA ILE A 420 5.29 30.08 -6.98
C ILE A 420 5.39 31.51 -7.49
N ASP A 421 4.70 31.85 -8.57
CA ASP A 421 4.88 33.09 -9.32
C ASP A 421 6.37 33.29 -9.69
N GLU A 422 6.95 34.40 -9.31
CA GLU A 422 8.37 34.72 -9.54
C GLU A 422 9.31 34.28 -8.39
N GLU A 423 8.76 33.74 -7.32
CA GLU A 423 9.51 33.33 -6.14
C GLU A 423 9.92 31.86 -6.24
N GLU A 424 11.17 31.59 -5.86
CA GLU A 424 11.70 30.23 -5.75
C GLU A 424 12.10 29.95 -4.30
N ILE A 425 11.34 29.09 -3.62
CA ILE A 425 11.51 28.77 -2.20
C ILE A 425 12.27 27.44 -2.09
N PRO A 426 13.50 27.43 -1.52
CA PRO A 426 14.23 26.19 -1.26
C PRO A 426 13.45 25.21 -0.38
N TYR A 427 13.63 23.92 -0.60
CA TYR A 427 12.90 22.89 0.17
C TYR A 427 13.05 23.08 1.69
N SER A 428 14.24 23.40 2.17
CA SER A 428 14.49 23.66 3.60
C SER A 428 13.72 24.85 4.19
N GLN A 429 13.33 25.83 3.37
CA GLN A 429 12.52 26.97 3.76
C GLN A 429 11.01 26.76 3.52
N PHE A 430 10.65 25.76 2.74
CA PHE A 430 9.28 25.38 2.46
C PHE A 430 8.68 24.50 3.57
N ILE A 431 9.51 23.71 4.24
CA ILE A 431 9.09 22.85 5.36
C ILE A 431 8.56 23.69 6.52
N PHE A 432 7.36 23.32 7.02
CA PHE A 432 6.64 23.99 8.10
C PHE A 432 6.29 25.46 7.83
N ASN A 433 6.45 25.94 6.60
CA ASN A 433 6.12 27.30 6.21
C ASN A 433 4.63 27.40 5.84
N THR A 434 3.76 27.32 6.84
CA THR A 434 2.30 27.35 6.64
C THR A 434 1.81 28.70 6.08
N SER A 435 2.57 29.79 6.24
CA SER A 435 2.23 31.11 5.70
C SER A 435 2.18 31.14 4.16
N VAL A 436 2.90 30.25 3.48
CA VAL A 436 2.83 30.09 2.02
C VAL A 436 1.38 29.84 1.56
N LEU A 437 0.64 29.02 2.30
CA LEU A 437 -0.75 28.69 1.97
C LEU A 437 -1.66 29.93 1.98
N THR A 438 -1.58 30.74 3.03
CA THR A 438 -2.45 31.93 3.20
C THR A 438 -1.96 33.13 2.40
N HIS A 439 -0.65 33.22 2.12
CA HIS A 439 -0.06 34.31 1.34
C HIS A 439 -0.41 34.20 -0.15
N TYR A 440 -0.25 33.03 -0.74
CA TYR A 440 -0.52 32.82 -2.17
C TYR A 440 -1.97 32.44 -2.48
N GLY A 441 -2.65 31.79 -1.53
CA GLY A 441 -3.99 31.27 -1.73
C GLY A 441 -4.04 29.97 -2.54
N VAL A 442 -5.22 29.36 -2.54
CA VAL A 442 -5.43 28.03 -3.15
C VAL A 442 -5.23 28.05 -4.67
N GLU A 443 -5.69 29.09 -5.35
CA GLU A 443 -5.67 29.19 -6.81
C GLU A 443 -4.24 29.26 -7.38
N LYS A 444 -3.42 30.14 -6.82
CA LYS A 444 -2.03 30.28 -7.24
C LYS A 444 -1.20 29.06 -6.93
N LEU A 445 -1.43 28.43 -5.78
CA LEU A 445 -0.76 27.19 -5.43
C LEU A 445 -1.17 26.05 -6.35
N ALA A 446 -2.46 25.91 -6.69
CA ALA A 446 -2.93 24.92 -7.65
C ALA A 446 -2.24 25.06 -9.00
N GLU A 447 -2.14 26.30 -9.50
CA GLU A 447 -1.49 26.59 -10.78
C GLU A 447 0.02 26.35 -10.74
N ALA A 448 0.72 26.81 -9.68
CA ALA A 448 2.15 26.59 -9.48
C ALA A 448 2.50 25.10 -9.40
N PHE A 449 1.78 24.34 -8.57
CA PHE A 449 2.02 22.90 -8.40
C PHE A 449 1.66 22.10 -9.65
N SER A 450 0.68 22.54 -10.45
CA SER A 450 0.34 21.89 -11.74
C SER A 450 1.42 22.09 -12.82
N LYS A 451 2.18 23.19 -12.75
CA LYS A 451 3.22 23.53 -13.73
C LYS A 451 4.62 23.00 -13.38
N GLN A 452 4.87 22.66 -12.13
CA GLN A 452 6.20 22.24 -11.68
C GLN A 452 6.34 20.72 -11.67
N ILE A 453 7.39 20.24 -12.38
CA ILE A 453 7.68 18.81 -12.49
C ILE A 453 8.19 18.24 -11.17
N ALA A 454 7.73 17.04 -10.82
CA ALA A 454 8.20 16.24 -9.70
C ALA A 454 9.39 15.35 -10.09
N GLY A 455 10.05 14.77 -9.11
CA GLY A 455 11.19 13.89 -9.32
C GLY A 455 10.78 12.46 -9.69
N GLN A 456 11.64 11.77 -10.43
CA GLN A 456 11.53 10.34 -10.71
C GLN A 456 11.74 9.52 -9.43
N ILE A 457 10.92 8.49 -9.19
CA ILE A 457 10.97 7.67 -7.98
C ILE A 457 11.99 6.54 -8.10
N GLY A 458 11.92 5.72 -9.14
CA GLY A 458 12.80 4.57 -9.33
C GLY A 458 14.19 4.93 -9.88
N GLY A 459 15.10 3.95 -9.86
CA GLY A 459 16.47 4.09 -10.34
C GLY A 459 17.44 4.76 -9.36
N GLY A 460 17.04 4.92 -8.08
CA GLY A 460 17.91 5.45 -7.01
C GLY A 460 18.37 6.90 -7.17
N ARG A 461 19.25 7.36 -6.30
CA ARG A 461 20.01 8.63 -6.35
C ARG A 461 19.16 9.89 -6.64
N ASN A 462 17.91 9.93 -6.10
CA ASN A 462 17.01 11.09 -6.30
C ASN A 462 16.32 11.60 -5.02
N PHE A 463 16.73 11.14 -3.84
CA PHE A 463 16.22 11.66 -2.55
C PHE A 463 16.89 12.99 -2.21
N HIS A 464 16.09 14.02 -1.94
CA HIS A 464 16.61 15.28 -1.45
C HIS A 464 17.29 15.11 -0.07
N PRO A 465 18.42 15.81 0.24
CA PRO A 465 19.11 15.68 1.53
C PRO A 465 18.21 15.84 2.76
N VAL A 466 17.22 16.72 2.70
CA VAL A 466 16.26 16.96 3.81
C VAL A 466 15.49 15.71 4.23
N VAL A 467 15.24 14.77 3.31
CA VAL A 467 14.42 13.55 3.56
C VAL A 467 15.25 12.28 3.77
N THR A 468 16.56 12.38 3.85
CA THR A 468 17.45 11.22 4.07
C THR A 468 17.16 10.47 5.36
N LYS A 469 16.80 11.19 6.44
CA LYS A 469 16.40 10.58 7.72
C LYS A 469 15.17 9.68 7.58
N VAL A 470 14.24 10.04 6.70
CA VAL A 470 13.05 9.22 6.44
C VAL A 470 13.44 7.94 5.70
N ALA A 471 14.25 8.02 4.64
CA ALA A 471 14.76 6.86 3.92
C ALA A 471 15.49 5.88 4.85
N LEU A 472 16.34 6.41 5.73
CA LEU A 472 17.05 5.64 6.75
C LEU A 472 16.07 4.94 7.71
N ALA A 473 15.03 5.66 8.16
CA ALA A 473 14.01 5.10 9.05
C ALA A 473 13.25 3.94 8.38
N VAL A 474 12.87 4.08 7.11
CA VAL A 474 12.17 3.04 6.34
C VAL A 474 13.00 1.77 6.21
N ILE A 475 14.30 1.87 5.91
CA ILE A 475 15.21 0.72 5.84
C ILE A 475 15.32 0.04 7.23
N LYS A 476 15.51 0.82 8.30
CA LYS A 476 15.60 0.28 9.66
C LYS A 476 14.32 -0.41 10.10
N GLU A 477 13.17 0.17 9.78
CA GLU A 477 11.85 -0.41 10.05
C GLU A 477 11.66 -1.74 9.32
N SER A 478 12.00 -1.80 8.03
CA SER A 478 11.99 -3.02 7.23
C SER A 478 12.77 -4.16 7.89
N ARG A 479 13.96 -3.86 8.42
CA ARG A 479 14.83 -4.81 9.16
C ARG A 479 14.21 -5.26 10.48
N GLN A 480 13.64 -4.34 11.26
CA GLN A 480 12.99 -4.65 12.53
C GLN A 480 11.76 -5.54 12.35
N LEU A 481 10.98 -5.28 11.29
CA LEU A 481 9.85 -6.10 10.90
C LEU A 481 10.26 -7.40 10.19
N ARG A 482 11.55 -7.58 9.93
CA ARG A 482 12.12 -8.74 9.24
C ARG A 482 11.39 -9.04 7.93
N LEU A 483 11.22 -8.03 7.08
CA LEU A 483 10.64 -8.23 5.75
C LEU A 483 11.53 -9.18 4.95
N GLN A 484 10.89 -10.02 4.16
CA GLN A 484 11.59 -10.97 3.31
C GLN A 484 12.38 -10.25 2.20
N PRO A 485 13.36 -10.93 1.55
CA PRO A 485 14.09 -10.38 0.42
C PRO A 485 13.19 -9.93 -0.73
N PHE A 486 13.65 -8.93 -1.48
CA PHE A 486 12.92 -8.35 -2.60
C PHE A 486 12.45 -9.39 -3.63
N ASN A 487 13.29 -10.38 -3.97
CA ASN A 487 12.94 -11.45 -4.90
C ASN A 487 11.79 -12.34 -4.38
N GLN A 488 11.60 -12.49 -3.07
CA GLN A 488 10.46 -13.24 -2.53
C GLN A 488 9.13 -12.50 -2.79
N TYR A 489 9.14 -11.16 -2.68
CA TYR A 489 7.99 -10.35 -3.06
C TYR A 489 7.73 -10.36 -4.56
N ARG A 490 8.78 -10.34 -5.40
CA ARG A 490 8.60 -10.50 -6.85
C ARG A 490 7.90 -11.83 -7.17
N LYS A 491 8.35 -12.94 -6.58
CA LYS A 491 7.68 -14.25 -6.71
C LYS A 491 6.25 -14.22 -6.21
N ARG A 492 5.99 -13.54 -5.07
CA ARG A 492 4.66 -13.43 -4.48
C ARG A 492 3.67 -12.72 -5.41
N PHE A 493 4.13 -11.78 -6.21
CA PHE A 493 3.32 -11.07 -7.21
C PHE A 493 3.44 -11.65 -8.63
N ASN A 494 3.92 -12.89 -8.76
CA ASN A 494 4.10 -13.60 -10.02
C ASN A 494 5.04 -12.89 -11.01
N LEU A 495 6.03 -12.17 -10.50
CA LEU A 495 7.13 -11.59 -11.27
C LEU A 495 8.33 -12.55 -11.26
N GLN A 496 9.10 -12.53 -12.34
CA GLN A 496 10.37 -13.24 -12.38
C GLN A 496 11.34 -12.61 -11.38
N PRO A 497 11.98 -13.40 -10.50
CA PRO A 497 13.04 -12.87 -9.65
C PRO A 497 14.21 -12.39 -10.49
N TYR A 498 14.86 -11.31 -10.07
CA TYR A 498 16.11 -10.87 -10.69
C TYR A 498 17.23 -11.89 -10.43
N SER A 499 18.05 -12.14 -11.44
CA SER A 499 19.21 -13.03 -11.36
C SER A 499 20.51 -12.31 -10.96
N SER A 500 20.53 -10.98 -11.08
CA SER A 500 21.71 -10.17 -10.79
C SER A 500 21.33 -8.71 -10.48
N PHE A 501 22.23 -7.98 -9.84
CA PHE A 501 22.06 -6.54 -9.58
C PHE A 501 22.10 -5.71 -10.87
N ILE A 502 22.81 -6.14 -11.90
CA ILE A 502 22.82 -5.44 -13.19
C ILE A 502 21.46 -5.58 -13.91
N GLU A 503 20.83 -6.72 -13.79
CA GLU A 503 19.46 -6.90 -14.32
C GLU A 503 18.47 -5.98 -13.61
N LEU A 504 18.61 -5.79 -12.28
CA LEU A 504 17.76 -4.92 -11.47
C LEU A 504 17.95 -3.43 -11.82
N THR A 505 19.21 -2.96 -11.81
CA THR A 505 19.51 -1.52 -11.87
C THR A 505 19.72 -1.01 -13.29
N GLY A 506 20.26 -1.83 -14.17
CA GLY A 506 20.70 -1.43 -15.50
C GLY A 506 21.97 -0.57 -15.51
N GLU A 507 22.62 -0.36 -14.34
CA GLU A 507 23.81 0.47 -14.17
C GLU A 507 24.95 -0.36 -13.55
N GLU A 508 26.07 -0.52 -14.27
CA GLU A 508 27.20 -1.39 -13.88
C GLU A 508 27.84 -0.97 -12.55
N GLU A 509 28.07 0.33 -12.34
CA GLU A 509 28.67 0.87 -11.12
C GLU A 509 27.81 0.52 -9.89
N ILE A 510 26.51 0.83 -9.93
CA ILE A 510 25.58 0.55 -8.83
C ILE A 510 25.48 -0.96 -8.59
N ALA A 511 25.40 -1.74 -9.66
CA ALA A 511 25.30 -3.20 -9.58
C ALA A 511 26.52 -3.84 -8.92
N ALA A 512 27.73 -3.38 -9.26
CA ALA A 512 28.97 -3.87 -8.68
C ALA A 512 29.08 -3.54 -7.18
N GLU A 513 28.74 -2.30 -6.80
CA GLU A 513 28.72 -1.89 -5.39
C GLU A 513 27.68 -2.68 -4.58
N LEU A 514 26.48 -2.90 -5.12
CA LEU A 514 25.46 -3.71 -4.47
C LEU A 514 25.88 -5.18 -4.33
N GLN A 515 26.55 -5.74 -5.34
CA GLN A 515 27.11 -7.09 -5.28
C GLN A 515 28.17 -7.19 -4.18
N GLU A 516 29.02 -6.18 -4.04
CA GLU A 516 30.02 -6.12 -2.96
C GLU A 516 29.34 -6.06 -1.60
N LEU A 517 28.28 -5.26 -1.42
CA LEU A 517 27.62 -5.06 -0.14
C LEU A 517 26.73 -6.22 0.28
N TYR A 518 25.89 -6.76 -0.61
CA TYR A 518 24.93 -7.82 -0.29
C TYR A 518 25.46 -9.24 -0.55
N GLY A 519 26.39 -9.39 -1.49
CA GLY A 519 26.96 -10.69 -1.89
C GLY A 519 26.05 -11.55 -2.79
N ASP A 520 24.75 -11.44 -2.68
CA ASP A 520 23.77 -12.19 -3.48
C ASP A 520 22.51 -11.33 -3.69
N ILE A 521 21.95 -11.35 -4.90
CA ILE A 521 20.72 -10.60 -5.26
C ILE A 521 19.51 -11.08 -4.44
N ASP A 522 19.47 -12.35 -4.03
CA ASP A 522 18.41 -12.89 -3.18
C ASP A 522 18.51 -12.42 -1.71
N ALA A 523 19.53 -11.65 -1.36
CA ALA A 523 19.66 -10.98 -0.07
C ALA A 523 19.24 -9.48 -0.12
N LEU A 524 18.85 -8.97 -1.29
CA LEU A 524 18.46 -7.58 -1.45
C LEU A 524 17.19 -7.29 -0.66
N GLU A 525 17.21 -6.22 0.13
CA GLU A 525 16.09 -5.78 0.97
C GLU A 525 14.94 -5.21 0.11
N TYR A 526 13.71 -5.39 0.58
CA TYR A 526 12.47 -5.03 -0.13
C TYR A 526 12.44 -3.57 -0.60
N TYR A 527 12.59 -2.61 0.34
CA TYR A 527 12.52 -1.18 0.03
C TYR A 527 13.67 -0.72 -0.86
N VAL A 528 14.88 -1.20 -0.58
CA VAL A 528 16.07 -0.88 -1.38
C VAL A 528 15.88 -1.36 -2.82
N GLY A 529 15.37 -2.58 -3.00
CA GLY A 529 15.05 -3.13 -4.32
C GLY A 529 14.04 -2.27 -5.08
N LEU A 530 12.94 -1.86 -4.43
CA LEU A 530 11.92 -0.99 -5.04
C LEU A 530 12.48 0.35 -5.52
N MET A 531 13.38 0.97 -4.72
CA MET A 531 13.94 2.28 -5.04
C MET A 531 15.02 2.22 -6.11
N LEU A 532 15.78 1.12 -6.18
CA LEU A 532 16.90 0.97 -7.12
C LEU A 532 16.52 0.29 -8.44
N GLU A 533 15.34 -0.33 -8.50
CA GLU A 533 14.86 -0.95 -9.73
C GLU A 533 14.81 0.07 -10.86
N LYS A 534 15.40 -0.29 -12.01
CA LYS A 534 15.32 0.52 -13.23
C LYS A 534 13.87 0.83 -13.58
N THR A 535 13.60 2.06 -13.96
CA THR A 535 12.26 2.48 -14.35
C THR A 535 11.85 1.84 -15.67
N ARG A 536 10.54 1.60 -15.85
CA ARG A 536 9.98 1.35 -17.18
C ARG A 536 10.22 2.59 -18.05
N ARG A 537 10.42 2.38 -19.34
CA ARG A 537 10.67 3.50 -20.26
C ARG A 537 9.53 4.52 -20.20
N GLY A 538 9.85 5.77 -19.90
CA GLY A 538 8.88 6.86 -19.78
C GLY A 538 7.97 6.77 -18.55
N ALA A 539 8.32 6.00 -17.52
CA ALA A 539 7.55 5.86 -16.28
C ALA A 539 8.33 6.37 -15.07
N VAL A 540 7.58 6.74 -14.03
CA VAL A 540 8.12 7.31 -12.78
C VAL A 540 8.85 6.27 -11.92
N PHE A 541 8.56 4.98 -12.08
CA PHE A 541 9.15 3.89 -11.31
C PHE A 541 9.22 2.56 -12.08
N GLY A 542 9.80 1.54 -11.45
CA GLY A 542 10.03 0.23 -12.01
C GLY A 542 8.80 -0.68 -12.07
N GLU A 543 9.00 -1.87 -12.59
CA GLU A 543 7.97 -2.89 -12.75
C GLU A 543 7.38 -3.35 -11.41
N SER A 544 8.24 -3.60 -10.42
CA SER A 544 7.80 -4.11 -9.11
C SER A 544 6.89 -3.13 -8.38
N MET A 545 7.17 -1.84 -8.47
CA MET A 545 6.35 -0.81 -7.84
C MET A 545 4.91 -0.84 -8.38
N VAL A 546 4.73 -1.01 -9.70
CA VAL A 546 3.41 -1.10 -10.34
C VAL A 546 2.72 -2.42 -9.98
N GLU A 547 3.42 -3.53 -10.17
CA GLU A 547 2.83 -4.87 -10.05
C GLU A 547 2.50 -5.24 -8.59
N MET A 548 3.21 -4.67 -7.62
CA MET A 548 2.93 -4.82 -6.19
C MET A 548 1.97 -3.75 -5.65
N GLY A 549 2.13 -2.50 -6.10
CA GLY A 549 1.32 -1.38 -5.62
C GLY A 549 -0.13 -1.40 -6.11
N ALA A 550 -0.37 -1.76 -7.37
CA ALA A 550 -1.71 -1.77 -7.94
C ALA A 550 -2.68 -2.75 -7.21
N PRO A 551 -2.31 -3.99 -6.88
CA PRO A 551 -3.15 -4.89 -6.09
C PRO A 551 -3.57 -4.32 -4.73
N PHE A 552 -2.64 -3.77 -3.96
CA PHE A 552 -2.94 -3.13 -2.68
C PHE A 552 -3.87 -1.93 -2.85
N SER A 553 -3.58 -1.05 -3.82
CA SER A 553 -4.37 0.15 -4.07
C SER A 553 -5.79 -0.19 -4.51
N LEU A 554 -5.96 -1.07 -5.48
CA LEU A 554 -7.28 -1.46 -5.99
C LEU A 554 -8.11 -2.19 -4.94
N LYS A 555 -7.49 -3.08 -4.15
CA LYS A 555 -8.17 -3.73 -3.03
C LYS A 555 -8.60 -2.73 -1.98
N GLY A 556 -7.74 -1.76 -1.64
CA GLY A 556 -8.04 -0.71 -0.67
C GLY A 556 -9.14 0.24 -1.10
N LEU A 557 -9.21 0.59 -2.39
CA LEU A 557 -10.21 1.50 -2.94
C LEU A 557 -11.57 0.81 -3.10
N LEU A 558 -11.61 -0.31 -3.82
CA LEU A 558 -12.86 -1.02 -4.13
C LEU A 558 -13.35 -1.90 -2.97
N GLY A 559 -12.47 -2.29 -2.05
CA GLY A 559 -12.83 -2.95 -0.80
C GLY A 559 -13.48 -2.03 0.23
N ASN A 560 -13.64 -0.75 -0.08
CA ASN A 560 -14.36 0.18 0.78
C ASN A 560 -15.83 -0.21 0.90
N PRO A 561 -16.44 -0.18 2.09
CA PRO A 561 -17.87 -0.50 2.29
C PRO A 561 -18.82 0.28 1.39
N ILE A 562 -18.53 1.55 1.04
CA ILE A 562 -19.38 2.34 0.15
C ILE A 562 -19.53 1.75 -1.25
N CYS A 563 -18.55 0.93 -1.68
CA CYS A 563 -18.56 0.25 -2.97
C CYS A 563 -19.40 -1.03 -2.97
N SER A 564 -19.88 -1.49 -1.82
CA SER A 564 -20.71 -2.69 -1.72
C SER A 564 -22.12 -2.46 -2.30
N PRO A 565 -22.82 -3.53 -2.76
CA PRO A 565 -24.22 -3.42 -3.20
C PRO A 565 -25.14 -2.79 -2.16
N GLU A 566 -24.82 -2.96 -0.87
CA GLU A 566 -25.64 -2.42 0.24
C GLU A 566 -25.53 -0.89 0.33
N TYR A 567 -24.35 -0.32 0.04
CA TYR A 567 -24.08 1.11 0.17
C TYR A 567 -24.13 1.88 -1.15
N TRP A 568 -23.79 1.25 -2.29
CA TRP A 568 -23.66 1.97 -3.57
C TRP A 568 -25.03 2.26 -4.19
N LYS A 569 -25.71 3.26 -3.64
CA LYS A 569 -27.04 3.72 -4.07
C LYS A 569 -27.28 5.17 -3.60
N PRO A 570 -28.18 5.93 -4.26
CA PRO A 570 -28.41 7.34 -3.93
C PRO A 570 -28.74 7.60 -2.46
N SER A 571 -29.50 6.74 -1.80
CA SER A 571 -29.89 6.93 -0.39
C SER A 571 -28.71 7.00 0.59
N THR A 572 -27.59 6.39 0.27
CA THR A 572 -26.35 6.45 1.07
C THR A 572 -25.72 7.83 1.06
N PHE A 573 -25.87 8.56 -0.04
CA PHE A 573 -25.27 9.86 -0.27
C PHE A 573 -26.26 11.02 -0.14
N GLY A 574 -27.35 10.82 0.59
CA GLY A 574 -28.36 11.85 0.83
C GLY A 574 -29.33 12.09 -0.32
N GLY A 575 -29.38 11.22 -1.32
CA GLY A 575 -30.24 11.35 -2.49
C GLY A 575 -29.48 11.35 -3.81
N GLN A 576 -30.19 11.64 -4.89
CA GLN A 576 -29.61 11.62 -6.24
C GLN A 576 -28.50 12.68 -6.41
N THR A 577 -28.69 13.87 -5.84
CA THR A 577 -27.68 14.96 -5.92
C THR A 577 -26.34 14.53 -5.36
N GLY A 578 -26.30 14.00 -4.14
CA GLY A 578 -25.04 13.51 -3.54
C GLY A 578 -24.42 12.36 -4.33
N PHE A 579 -25.24 11.46 -4.86
CA PHE A 579 -24.77 10.36 -5.71
C PHE A 579 -24.18 10.87 -7.03
N ASP A 580 -24.77 11.89 -7.65
CA ASP A 580 -24.29 12.53 -8.88
C ASP A 580 -22.99 13.32 -8.63
N ILE A 581 -22.86 13.97 -7.46
CA ILE A 581 -21.61 14.61 -7.05
C ILE A 581 -20.47 13.58 -7.04
N VAL A 582 -20.67 12.45 -6.34
CA VAL A 582 -19.68 11.36 -6.34
C VAL A 582 -19.37 10.87 -7.75
N ASN A 583 -20.41 10.61 -8.56
CA ASN A 583 -20.25 10.07 -9.91
C ASN A 583 -19.69 11.06 -10.95
N SER A 584 -19.56 12.31 -10.59
CA SER A 584 -18.97 13.36 -11.46
C SER A 584 -17.71 14.01 -10.88
N ALA A 585 -17.23 13.52 -9.74
CA ALA A 585 -16.05 14.08 -9.08
C ALA A 585 -14.80 13.97 -9.94
N SER A 586 -13.94 14.97 -9.87
CA SER A 586 -12.61 15.02 -10.48
C SER A 586 -11.73 16.00 -9.71
N LEU A 587 -10.41 15.87 -9.85
CA LEU A 587 -9.46 16.82 -9.26
C LEU A 587 -9.78 18.25 -9.67
N LYS A 588 -10.10 18.47 -10.96
CA LYS A 588 -10.47 19.79 -11.46
C LYS A 588 -11.72 20.35 -10.77
N LYS A 589 -12.77 19.54 -10.61
CA LYS A 589 -13.99 19.97 -9.89
C LYS A 589 -13.71 20.28 -8.43
N LEU A 590 -12.95 19.41 -7.73
CA LEU A 590 -12.57 19.65 -6.35
C LEU A 590 -11.92 21.03 -6.17
N VAL A 591 -10.97 21.38 -7.03
CA VAL A 591 -10.30 22.68 -6.96
C VAL A 591 -11.24 23.81 -7.38
N CYS A 592 -11.88 23.71 -8.54
CA CYS A 592 -12.65 24.82 -9.12
C CYS A 592 -13.91 25.18 -8.34
N LEU A 593 -14.57 24.20 -7.70
CA LEU A 593 -15.75 24.47 -6.86
C LEU A 593 -15.41 25.07 -5.50
N ASN A 594 -14.13 25.01 -5.10
CA ASN A 594 -13.65 25.48 -3.81
C ASN A 594 -12.65 26.64 -3.93
N SER A 595 -12.67 27.34 -5.05
CA SER A 595 -11.80 28.46 -5.39
C SER A 595 -12.61 29.63 -5.93
N LYS A 596 -12.10 30.86 -5.82
CA LYS A 596 -12.74 32.06 -6.38
C LYS A 596 -12.80 32.04 -7.92
N TRP A 597 -11.80 31.44 -8.53
CA TRP A 597 -11.72 31.24 -9.97
C TRP A 597 -11.07 29.88 -10.23
N CYS A 598 -11.36 29.26 -11.37
CA CYS A 598 -10.84 27.94 -11.70
C CYS A 598 -9.45 28.05 -12.34
N PRO A 599 -8.36 27.70 -11.61
CA PRO A 599 -7.00 27.72 -12.12
C PRO A 599 -6.74 26.55 -13.07
N HIS A 600 -5.56 26.54 -13.69
CA HIS A 600 -5.08 25.34 -14.37
C HIS A 600 -4.77 24.25 -13.33
N VAL A 601 -5.40 23.08 -13.50
CA VAL A 601 -5.27 21.94 -12.59
C VAL A 601 -5.00 20.67 -13.40
N SER A 602 -3.89 20.00 -13.07
CA SER A 602 -3.50 18.73 -13.69
C SER A 602 -2.57 17.95 -12.76
N PHE A 603 -2.51 16.62 -12.90
CA PHE A 603 -1.46 15.79 -12.30
C PHE A 603 -0.22 15.63 -13.20
N SER A 604 -0.21 16.24 -14.38
CA SER A 604 0.91 16.22 -15.32
C SER A 604 1.26 17.61 -15.80
N VAL A 605 2.55 17.89 -15.98
CA VAL A 605 3.02 19.12 -16.65
C VAL A 605 2.86 19.04 -18.16
N THR A 606 2.72 17.84 -18.73
CA THR A 606 2.47 17.61 -20.16
C THR A 606 0.98 17.49 -20.40
N GLU A 607 0.46 18.18 -21.44
CA GLU A 607 -0.90 17.95 -21.89
C GLU A 607 -1.02 16.48 -22.35
N SER A 608 -2.07 15.80 -21.88
CA SER A 608 -2.33 14.42 -22.30
C SER A 608 -2.51 14.39 -23.82
N PRO A 609 -1.84 13.48 -24.56
CA PRO A 609 -2.05 13.32 -26.00
C PRO A 609 -3.51 13.00 -26.39
N ALA A 610 -4.37 12.72 -25.42
CA ALA A 610 -5.79 12.43 -25.60
C ALA A 610 -6.68 13.66 -25.54
N ASP A 611 -6.16 14.82 -25.13
CA ASP A 611 -6.93 16.08 -25.15
C ASP A 611 -6.77 16.74 -26.54
N PRO A 612 -7.87 17.04 -27.24
CA PRO A 612 -7.78 17.82 -28.51
C PRO A 612 -7.19 19.20 -28.21
N PRO A 613 -6.43 19.79 -29.13
CA PRO A 613 -5.87 21.13 -28.97
C PRO A 613 -6.99 22.10 -28.59
N ARG A 614 -6.85 22.73 -27.40
CA ARG A 614 -7.81 23.73 -26.95
C ARG A 614 -7.69 24.97 -27.83
N ASP A 615 -8.78 25.26 -28.51
CA ASP A 615 -8.94 26.53 -29.25
C ASP A 615 -8.88 27.68 -28.23
N ARG A 616 -7.78 28.44 -28.19
CA ARG A 616 -7.50 29.50 -27.20
C ARG A 616 -8.45 30.70 -27.32
N HIS A 617 -9.51 30.61 -28.12
CA HIS A 617 -10.40 31.73 -28.42
C HIS A 617 -11.90 31.50 -28.17
N LYS A 618 -12.28 30.48 -27.38
CA LYS A 618 -13.68 30.40 -26.95
C LYS A 618 -13.79 30.60 -25.45
N PRO A 619 -14.62 31.55 -25.00
CA PRO A 619 -14.94 31.68 -23.57
C PRO A 619 -15.68 30.42 -23.09
N SER A 620 -15.30 29.94 -21.91
CA SER A 620 -15.87 28.77 -21.26
C SER A 620 -17.34 28.99 -20.91
N THR A 621 -18.25 28.46 -21.70
CA THR A 621 -19.69 28.35 -21.42
C THR A 621 -20.13 26.89 -21.40
N GLU A 622 -19.40 26.02 -20.69
CA GLU A 622 -19.89 24.70 -20.28
C GLU A 622 -19.20 24.32 -18.96
N LEU A 623 -19.91 24.60 -17.87
CA LEU A 623 -19.68 24.06 -16.53
C LEU A 623 -20.59 22.84 -16.33
#